data_78493004707cf79ad42615afbd8d716c
#
_entry.id   78493004707cf79ad42615afbd8d716c
#
_cell.length_a   1.000
_cell.length_b   1.000
_cell.length_c   1.000
_cell.angle_alpha   90.00
_cell.angle_beta   90.00
_cell.angle_gamma   90.00
#
_symmetry.space_group_name_H-M   'P 1'
#
loop_
_entity.id
_entity.type
_entity.pdbx_description
1 polymer ?
#
loop_
_entity_poly.entity_id
_entity_poly.type
_entity_poly.pdbx_seq_one_letter_code
_entity_poly.pdbx_strand_id
1 'polypeptide(L)'
;LFRSSAASDVYKRQNYREGKISRHKISEVENKLASSAGTCSVMGTASTMACISEVMGLCLTDSSCVPAVYSERLNIAEKTGIICAKIARKKIKKIKKINKQDIYNALVCLLSLGGSTNAIIHLTAIAGRLGIKVDLREFNKISNKTPVLVDLKPTGKFYMEDFYHAGGMKALLKELKPLLKLGTSNIEGKSLSTIIN
;
A
#
# COMPACT_ATOMS: atom_id res chain seq x y z
N LEU A 1 11.33 -8.77 19.89
CA LEU A 1 9.91 -9.06 20.13
C LEU A 1 9.06 -7.82 19.90
N PHE A 2 8.82 -7.45 18.67
CA PHE A 2 7.87 -6.40 18.33
C PHE A 2 6.49 -7.03 18.12
N ARG A 3 5.78 -7.31 19.21
CA ARG A 3 4.31 -7.32 19.17
C ARG A 3 3.89 -5.93 18.71
N SER A 4 2.89 -5.84 17.84
CA SER A 4 2.51 -4.62 17.14
C SER A 4 2.69 -3.38 18.01
N SER A 5 3.44 -2.39 17.55
CA SER A 5 3.76 -1.17 18.28
C SER A 5 2.51 -0.53 18.90
N ALA A 6 1.37 -0.57 18.21
CA ALA A 6 0.09 -0.06 18.67
C ALA A 6 -0.43 -0.76 19.95
N ALA A 7 -0.44 -2.09 20.02
CA ALA A 7 -0.94 -2.80 21.19
C ALA A 7 -0.04 -2.57 22.42
N SER A 8 1.28 -2.52 22.22
CA SER A 8 2.23 -2.21 23.28
C SER A 8 2.09 -0.77 23.79
N ASP A 9 1.85 0.18 22.89
CA ASP A 9 1.64 1.59 23.23
C ASP A 9 0.35 1.76 24.06
N VAL A 10 -0.77 1.22 23.60
CA VAL A 10 -2.05 1.28 24.30
C VAL A 10 -1.93 0.74 25.73
N TYR A 11 -1.32 -0.44 25.90
CA TYR A 11 -1.12 -1.03 27.22
C TYR A 11 -0.27 -0.16 28.14
N LYS A 12 0.83 0.40 27.65
CA LYS A 12 1.73 1.24 28.44
C LYS A 12 1.10 2.61 28.76
N ARG A 13 0.35 3.20 27.84
CA ARG A 13 -0.42 4.44 28.10
C ARG A 13 -1.50 4.21 29.13
N GLN A 14 -2.16 3.03 29.12
CA GLN A 14 -3.11 2.65 30.15
C GLN A 14 -2.43 2.56 31.52
N ASN A 15 -1.30 1.85 31.62
CA ASN A 15 -0.53 1.76 32.87
C ASN A 15 -0.06 3.13 33.39
N TYR A 16 0.28 4.04 32.49
CA TYR A 16 0.63 5.40 32.89
C TYR A 16 -0.58 6.15 33.46
N ARG A 17 -1.75 6.05 32.81
CA ARG A 17 -2.99 6.66 33.33
C ARG A 17 -3.41 6.09 34.67
N GLU A 18 -3.16 4.81 34.91
CA GLU A 18 -3.40 4.11 36.17
C GLU A 18 -2.33 4.41 37.25
N GLY A 19 -1.33 5.23 36.95
CA GLY A 19 -0.24 5.56 37.88
C GLY A 19 0.76 4.42 38.11
N LYS A 20 0.72 3.35 37.35
CA LYS A 20 1.60 2.17 37.47
C LYS A 20 3.00 2.37 36.91
N ILE A 21 3.19 3.34 36.02
CA ILE A 21 4.49 3.71 35.48
C ILE A 21 4.69 5.23 35.52
N SER A 22 5.92 5.67 35.65
CA SER A 22 6.29 7.09 35.73
C SER A 22 6.22 7.78 34.36
N ARG A 23 6.16 9.14 34.40
CA ARG A 23 6.24 9.99 33.19
C ARG A 23 7.55 9.74 32.41
N HIS A 24 8.66 9.56 33.12
CA HIS A 24 9.94 9.22 32.49
C HIS A 24 9.83 7.91 31.71
N LYS A 25 9.22 6.87 32.31
CA LYS A 25 9.09 5.56 31.68
C LYS A 25 8.19 5.58 30.44
N ILE A 26 7.09 6.33 30.46
CA ILE A 26 6.25 6.44 29.24
C ILE A 26 6.96 7.22 28.14
N SER A 27 7.70 8.29 28.47
CA SER A 27 8.51 9.03 27.50
C SER A 27 9.60 8.16 26.85
N GLU A 28 10.27 7.31 27.64
CA GLU A 28 11.24 6.34 27.12
C GLU A 28 10.59 5.36 26.12
N VAL A 29 9.36 4.93 26.39
CA VAL A 29 8.58 4.07 25.49
C VAL A 29 8.23 4.81 24.20
N GLU A 30 7.74 6.05 24.30
CA GLU A 30 7.37 6.88 23.14
C GLU A 30 8.57 7.09 22.21
N ASN A 31 9.74 7.33 22.74
CA ASN A 31 10.99 7.49 21.97
C ASN A 31 11.43 6.20 21.24
N LYS A 32 10.94 5.04 21.67
CA LYS A 32 11.30 3.73 21.10
C LYS A 32 10.18 3.09 20.28
N LEU A 33 9.04 3.77 20.07
CA LEU A 33 7.89 3.21 19.36
C LEU A 33 8.16 2.97 17.88
N ALA A 34 8.96 3.82 17.25
CA ALA A 34 9.33 3.71 15.86
C ALA A 34 10.84 3.74 15.69
N SER A 35 11.39 2.78 14.98
CA SER A 35 12.83 2.69 14.72
C SER A 35 13.31 3.61 13.61
N SER A 36 12.41 4.04 12.73
CA SER A 36 12.72 4.90 11.59
C SER A 36 11.50 5.70 11.14
N ALA A 37 11.72 6.72 10.31
CA ALA A 37 10.65 7.47 9.65
C ALA A 37 9.87 6.59 8.66
N GLY A 38 8.63 6.95 8.39
CA GLY A 38 7.78 6.31 7.39
C GLY A 38 6.61 5.52 7.96
N THR A 39 6.07 4.62 7.13
CA THR A 39 4.99 3.73 7.53
C THR A 39 5.50 2.55 8.36
N CYS A 40 4.58 1.81 8.98
CA CYS A 40 4.91 0.57 9.68
C CYS A 40 5.66 -0.40 8.74
N SER A 41 6.68 -1.07 9.25
CA SER A 41 7.51 -2.02 8.50
C SER A 41 6.82 -3.33 8.11
N VAL A 42 5.56 -3.51 8.52
CA VAL A 42 4.74 -4.69 8.21
C VAL A 42 3.67 -4.36 7.16
N MET A 43 3.05 -5.39 6.57
CA MET A 43 1.91 -5.22 5.65
C MET A 43 0.63 -4.87 6.45
N GLY A 44 0.64 -3.68 7.05
CA GLY A 44 -0.51 -3.08 7.69
C GLY A 44 -1.36 -2.28 6.70
N THR A 45 -2.36 -1.54 7.20
CA THR A 45 -3.28 -0.77 6.35
C THR A 45 -2.56 0.28 5.50
N ALA A 46 -1.57 0.99 6.05
CA ALA A 46 -0.84 2.02 5.32
C ALA A 46 -0.06 1.44 4.13
N SER A 47 0.73 0.38 4.35
CA SER A 47 1.48 -0.29 3.29
C SER A 47 0.56 -0.93 2.25
N THR A 48 -0.52 -1.58 2.69
CA THR A 48 -1.55 -2.14 1.80
C THR A 48 -2.13 -1.05 0.90
N MET A 49 -2.57 0.08 1.45
CA MET A 49 -3.17 1.14 0.65
C MET A 49 -2.17 1.85 -0.26
N ALA A 50 -0.89 1.94 0.12
CA ALA A 50 0.17 2.42 -0.77
C ALA A 50 0.31 1.53 -2.01
N CYS A 51 0.42 0.21 -1.82
CA CYS A 51 0.50 -0.76 -2.93
C CYS A 51 -0.77 -0.74 -3.80
N ILE A 52 -1.96 -0.65 -3.19
CA ILE A 52 -3.23 -0.54 -3.90
C ILE A 52 -3.29 0.76 -4.73
N SER A 53 -2.85 1.88 -4.17
CA SER A 53 -2.82 3.15 -4.90
C SER A 53 -1.90 3.09 -6.11
N GLU A 54 -0.79 2.36 -6.02
CA GLU A 54 0.13 2.15 -7.13
C GLU A 54 -0.52 1.31 -8.24
N VAL A 55 -1.14 0.16 -7.91
CA VAL A 55 -1.78 -0.70 -8.93
C VAL A 55 -3.00 -0.02 -9.57
N MET A 56 -3.70 0.84 -8.84
CA MET A 56 -4.75 1.69 -9.41
C MET A 56 -4.18 2.81 -10.30
N GLY A 57 -2.88 2.98 -10.38
CA GLY A 57 -2.22 3.98 -11.21
C GLY A 57 -2.27 5.40 -10.66
N LEU A 58 -2.49 5.57 -9.35
CA LEU A 58 -2.54 6.89 -8.69
C LEU A 58 -1.17 7.39 -8.23
N CYS A 59 -0.16 6.52 -8.23
CA CYS A 59 1.21 6.82 -7.85
C CYS A 59 2.15 6.49 -9.01
N LEU A 60 3.42 6.89 -8.88
CA LEU A 60 4.46 6.44 -9.80
C LEU A 60 4.74 4.96 -9.59
N THR A 61 5.14 4.29 -10.65
CA THR A 61 5.57 2.88 -10.60
C THR A 61 6.75 2.72 -9.64
N ASP A 62 6.75 1.62 -8.90
CA ASP A 62 7.75 1.24 -7.90
C ASP A 62 7.88 2.22 -6.71
N SER A 63 6.86 3.07 -6.47
CA SER A 63 6.93 4.08 -5.42
C SER A 63 6.43 3.62 -4.06
N SER A 64 5.54 2.62 -4.00
CA SER A 64 4.81 2.26 -2.78
C SER A 64 5.66 1.52 -1.75
N CYS A 65 6.66 0.76 -2.21
CA CYS A 65 7.46 -0.12 -1.35
C CYS A 65 8.79 0.49 -0.90
N VAL A 66 9.24 1.61 -1.49
CA VAL A 66 10.54 2.21 -1.17
C VAL A 66 10.56 2.68 0.29
N PRO A 67 11.55 2.23 1.10
CA PRO A 67 11.68 2.68 2.48
C PRO A 67 11.84 4.21 2.57
N ALA A 68 11.21 4.82 3.57
CA ALA A 68 11.18 6.28 3.73
C ALA A 68 12.56 6.91 3.92
N VAL A 69 13.51 6.15 4.46
CA VAL A 69 14.87 6.59 4.77
C VAL A 69 15.84 6.47 3.59
N TYR A 70 15.41 5.86 2.48
CA TYR A 70 16.26 5.70 1.29
C TYR A 70 16.24 6.96 0.42
N SER A 71 17.40 7.29 -0.16
CA SER A 71 17.54 8.43 -1.09
C SER A 71 16.61 8.33 -2.30
N GLU A 72 16.27 7.10 -2.71
CA GLU A 72 15.29 6.85 -3.78
C GLU A 72 13.92 7.46 -3.47
N ARG A 73 13.52 7.54 -2.19
CA ARG A 73 12.28 8.20 -1.80
C ARG A 73 12.26 9.69 -2.17
N LEU A 74 13.39 10.38 -2.04
CA LEU A 74 13.54 11.77 -2.46
C LEU A 74 13.45 11.91 -3.98
N ASN A 75 14.09 11.00 -4.72
CA ASN A 75 14.00 10.97 -6.18
C ASN A 75 12.56 10.74 -6.67
N ILE A 76 11.80 9.89 -5.99
CA ILE A 76 10.38 9.66 -6.28
C ILE A 76 9.56 10.93 -6.01
N ALA A 77 9.84 11.62 -4.91
CA ALA A 77 9.16 12.87 -4.57
C ALA A 77 9.40 13.94 -5.65
N GLU A 78 10.65 14.11 -6.10
CA GLU A 78 11.00 15.02 -7.19
C GLU A 78 10.28 14.65 -8.49
N LYS A 79 10.36 13.38 -8.92
CA LYS A 79 9.65 12.88 -10.12
C LYS A 79 8.14 13.12 -10.02
N THR A 80 7.56 12.92 -8.84
CA THR A 80 6.13 13.19 -8.61
C THR A 80 5.81 14.66 -8.85
N GLY A 81 6.62 15.59 -8.31
CA GLY A 81 6.48 17.02 -8.55
C GLY A 81 6.58 17.39 -10.05
N ILE A 82 7.53 16.80 -10.77
CA ILE A 82 7.68 17.00 -12.23
C ILE A 82 6.42 16.52 -12.98
N ILE A 83 5.87 15.36 -12.63
CA ILE A 83 4.65 14.83 -13.26
C ILE A 83 3.45 15.73 -12.95
N CYS A 84 3.28 16.15 -11.71
CA CYS A 84 2.21 17.08 -11.32
C CYS A 84 2.29 18.39 -12.11
N ALA A 85 3.49 18.96 -12.26
CA ALA A 85 3.70 20.16 -13.07
C ALA A 85 3.35 19.94 -14.55
N LYS A 86 3.69 18.76 -15.12
CA LYS A 86 3.32 18.39 -16.51
C LYS A 86 1.80 18.26 -16.67
N ILE A 87 1.11 17.68 -15.69
CA ILE A 87 -0.36 17.57 -15.68
C ILE A 87 -0.97 18.98 -15.64
N ALA A 88 -0.55 19.83 -14.70
CA ALA A 88 -1.05 21.19 -14.55
C ALA A 88 -0.85 22.03 -15.81
N ARG A 89 0.29 21.87 -16.51
CA ARG A 89 0.60 22.54 -17.79
C ARG A 89 -0.05 21.87 -18.99
N LYS A 90 -0.97 20.92 -18.81
CA LYS A 90 -1.64 20.16 -19.87
C LYS A 90 -0.69 19.42 -20.84
N LYS A 91 0.57 19.20 -20.45
CA LYS A 91 1.52 18.39 -21.23
C LYS A 91 1.19 16.90 -21.16
N ILE A 92 0.55 16.44 -20.10
CA ILE A 92 -0.11 15.13 -20.01
C ILE A 92 -1.57 15.34 -20.30
N LYS A 93 -2.04 14.92 -21.47
CA LYS A 93 -3.41 15.17 -21.97
C LYS A 93 -4.46 14.31 -21.27
N LYS A 94 -4.09 13.15 -20.77
CA LYS A 94 -5.01 12.18 -20.18
C LYS A 94 -4.76 12.08 -18.67
N ILE A 95 -5.58 12.75 -17.88
CA ILE A 95 -5.56 12.60 -16.43
C ILE A 95 -6.13 11.23 -16.08
N LYS A 96 -5.43 10.50 -15.21
CA LYS A 96 -5.88 9.21 -14.69
C LYS A 96 -7.26 9.36 -14.03
N LYS A 97 -8.23 8.58 -14.50
CA LYS A 97 -9.52 8.38 -13.85
C LYS A 97 -9.63 6.92 -13.42
N ILE A 98 -10.01 6.69 -12.18
CA ILE A 98 -10.24 5.34 -11.67
C ILE A 98 -11.49 4.79 -12.31
N ASN A 99 -11.44 3.54 -12.75
CA ASN A 99 -12.56 2.82 -13.35
C ASN A 99 -12.75 1.44 -12.69
N LYS A 100 -13.75 0.68 -13.13
CA LYS A 100 -14.07 -0.64 -12.57
C LYS A 100 -12.90 -1.64 -12.69
N GLN A 101 -12.08 -1.56 -13.73
CA GLN A 101 -10.92 -2.45 -13.90
C GLN A 101 -9.80 -2.12 -12.90
N ASP A 102 -9.62 -0.85 -12.55
CA ASP A 102 -8.65 -0.45 -11.52
C ASP A 102 -9.05 -0.99 -10.14
N ILE A 103 -10.34 -0.93 -9.81
CA ILE A 103 -10.87 -1.53 -8.56
C ILE A 103 -10.69 -3.05 -8.56
N TYR A 104 -10.93 -3.72 -9.69
CA TYR A 104 -10.68 -5.15 -9.82
C TYR A 104 -9.20 -5.49 -9.59
N ASN A 105 -8.27 -4.78 -10.24
CA ASN A 105 -6.83 -4.98 -10.05
C ASN A 105 -6.40 -4.70 -8.61
N ALA A 106 -6.99 -3.70 -7.97
CA ALA A 106 -6.77 -3.39 -6.56
C ALA A 106 -7.18 -4.55 -5.64
N LEU A 107 -8.32 -5.20 -5.92
CA LEU A 107 -8.78 -6.37 -5.16
C LEU A 107 -7.86 -7.57 -5.36
N VAL A 108 -7.45 -7.87 -6.59
CA VAL A 108 -6.48 -8.94 -6.88
C VAL A 108 -5.17 -8.69 -6.13
N CYS A 109 -4.65 -7.46 -6.19
CA CYS A 109 -3.43 -7.08 -5.50
C CYS A 109 -3.57 -7.20 -3.97
N LEU A 110 -4.67 -6.70 -3.39
CA LEU A 110 -4.96 -6.81 -1.95
C LEU A 110 -4.89 -8.26 -1.46
N LEU A 111 -5.53 -9.16 -2.19
CA LEU A 111 -5.59 -10.58 -1.84
C LEU A 111 -4.22 -11.25 -1.95
N SER A 112 -3.49 -10.95 -3.01
CA SER A 112 -2.16 -11.54 -3.24
C SER A 112 -1.10 -11.05 -2.25
N LEU A 113 -1.22 -9.82 -1.76
CA LEU A 113 -0.38 -9.26 -0.72
C LEU A 113 -0.67 -9.85 0.68
N GLY A 114 -1.80 -10.56 0.86
CA GLY A 114 -2.30 -10.84 2.21
C GLY A 114 -2.55 -9.55 3.00
N GLY A 115 -3.02 -8.50 2.32
CA GLY A 115 -3.12 -7.15 2.85
C GLY A 115 -4.20 -6.97 3.92
N SER A 116 -4.23 -5.80 4.52
CA SER A 116 -5.16 -5.44 5.60
C SER A 116 -6.63 -5.51 5.15
N THR A 117 -7.49 -6.14 5.95
CA THR A 117 -8.95 -6.17 5.74
C THR A 117 -9.59 -4.78 5.74
N ASN A 118 -8.97 -3.78 6.38
CA ASN A 118 -9.41 -2.39 6.32
C ASN A 118 -9.43 -1.84 4.89
N ALA A 119 -8.57 -2.36 4.01
CA ALA A 119 -8.53 -1.95 2.61
C ALA A 119 -9.84 -2.26 1.86
N ILE A 120 -10.61 -3.27 2.29
CA ILE A 120 -11.93 -3.57 1.71
C ILE A 120 -12.88 -2.39 1.96
N ILE A 121 -12.87 -1.83 3.18
CA ILE A 121 -13.69 -0.66 3.53
C ILE A 121 -13.25 0.55 2.69
N HIS A 122 -11.94 0.78 2.60
CA HIS A 122 -11.38 1.90 1.84
C HIS A 122 -11.69 1.78 0.34
N LEU A 123 -11.50 0.60 -0.26
CA LEU A 123 -11.83 0.37 -1.68
C LEU A 123 -13.32 0.52 -1.95
N THR A 124 -14.17 0.02 -1.05
CA THR A 124 -15.63 0.19 -1.15
C THR A 124 -16.02 1.66 -1.11
N ALA A 125 -15.39 2.45 -0.22
CA ALA A 125 -15.63 3.88 -0.13
C ALA A 125 -15.16 4.63 -1.38
N ILE A 126 -13.98 4.32 -1.90
CA ILE A 126 -13.45 4.91 -3.15
C ILE A 126 -14.35 4.56 -4.33
N ALA A 127 -14.70 3.29 -4.48
CA ALA A 127 -15.59 2.83 -5.55
C ALA A 127 -16.98 3.48 -5.48
N GLY A 128 -17.55 3.56 -4.27
CA GLY A 128 -18.86 4.20 -4.03
C GLY A 128 -18.88 5.67 -4.42
N ARG A 129 -17.81 6.43 -4.15
CA ARG A 129 -17.66 7.83 -4.60
C ARG A 129 -17.63 7.96 -6.13
N LEU A 130 -17.24 6.92 -6.83
CA LEU A 130 -17.18 6.86 -8.29
C LEU A 130 -18.44 6.22 -8.91
N GLY A 131 -19.45 5.88 -8.11
CA GLY A 131 -20.63 5.17 -8.55
C GLY A 131 -20.38 3.71 -8.94
N ILE A 132 -19.23 3.15 -8.54
CA ILE A 132 -18.86 1.75 -8.82
C ILE A 132 -19.31 0.89 -7.63
N LYS A 133 -20.24 -0.01 -7.89
CA LYS A 133 -20.69 -0.97 -6.85
C LYS A 133 -19.65 -2.08 -6.68
N VAL A 134 -19.21 -2.29 -5.45
CA VAL A 134 -18.39 -3.44 -5.03
C VAL A 134 -19.32 -4.48 -4.40
N ASP A 135 -19.40 -5.67 -4.99
CA ASP A 135 -20.18 -6.78 -4.47
C ASP A 135 -19.24 -7.77 -3.74
N LEU A 136 -19.50 -8.03 -2.47
CA LEU A 136 -18.71 -8.97 -1.66
C LEU A 136 -18.77 -10.41 -2.21
N ARG A 137 -19.81 -10.77 -2.96
CA ARG A 137 -19.88 -12.09 -3.62
C ARG A 137 -18.88 -12.17 -4.79
N GLU A 138 -18.72 -11.08 -5.55
CA GLU A 138 -17.67 -10.99 -6.58
C GLU A 138 -16.29 -11.02 -5.93
N PHE A 139 -16.12 -10.35 -4.79
CA PHE A 139 -14.89 -10.40 -4.02
C PHE A 139 -14.49 -11.84 -3.65
N ASN A 140 -15.42 -12.65 -3.15
CA ASN A 140 -15.17 -14.06 -2.85
C ASN A 140 -14.74 -14.87 -4.09
N LYS A 141 -15.35 -14.60 -5.25
CA LYS A 141 -14.94 -15.26 -6.51
C LYS A 141 -13.51 -14.89 -6.91
N ILE A 142 -13.12 -13.63 -6.71
CA ILE A 142 -11.75 -13.17 -6.97
C ILE A 142 -10.79 -13.82 -5.98
N SER A 143 -11.17 -13.87 -4.69
CA SER A 143 -10.36 -14.48 -3.63
C SER A 143 -10.03 -15.95 -3.90
N ASN A 144 -11.01 -16.72 -4.36
CA ASN A 144 -10.82 -18.13 -4.68
C ASN A 144 -9.86 -18.40 -5.86
N LYS A 145 -9.57 -17.37 -6.66
CA LYS A 145 -8.69 -17.49 -7.83
C LYS A 145 -7.34 -16.79 -7.65
N THR A 146 -7.20 -15.98 -6.62
CA THR A 146 -6.00 -15.17 -6.40
C THR A 146 -5.12 -15.84 -5.35
N PRO A 147 -3.91 -16.27 -5.70
CA PRO A 147 -2.97 -16.82 -4.73
C PRO A 147 -2.40 -15.73 -3.83
N VAL A 148 -2.10 -16.06 -2.58
CA VAL A 148 -1.26 -15.25 -1.72
C VAL A 148 0.19 -15.50 -2.13
N LEU A 149 0.90 -14.46 -2.57
CA LEU A 149 2.26 -14.55 -3.10
C LEU A 149 3.32 -13.95 -2.17
N VAL A 150 2.91 -13.21 -1.15
CA VAL A 150 3.83 -12.45 -0.30
C VAL A 150 3.71 -12.90 1.15
N ASP A 151 4.85 -13.27 1.76
CA ASP A 151 4.94 -13.79 3.13
C ASP A 151 5.39 -12.68 4.11
N LEU A 152 4.55 -11.66 4.28
CA LEU A 152 4.85 -10.49 5.12
C LEU A 152 4.16 -10.54 6.48
N LYS A 153 4.83 -10.01 7.50
CA LYS A 153 4.21 -9.76 8.80
C LYS A 153 3.00 -8.80 8.65
N PRO A 154 1.94 -8.94 9.46
CA PRO A 154 1.86 -9.70 10.73
C PRO A 154 1.58 -11.20 10.55
N THR A 155 1.12 -11.67 9.40
CA THR A 155 0.76 -13.09 9.18
C THR A 155 1.92 -13.94 8.70
N GLY A 156 2.88 -13.37 8.02
CA GLY A 156 4.07 -14.01 7.49
C GLY A 156 5.35 -13.72 8.27
N LYS A 157 6.50 -13.92 7.62
CA LYS A 157 7.82 -13.90 8.27
C LYS A 157 8.60 -12.61 8.02
N PHE A 158 8.46 -12.02 6.83
CA PHE A 158 9.29 -10.93 6.34
C PHE A 158 8.70 -9.54 6.58
N TYR A 159 9.48 -8.50 6.30
CA TYR A 159 9.09 -7.10 6.42
C TYR A 159 8.93 -6.44 5.05
N MET A 160 8.40 -5.22 5.02
CA MET A 160 8.22 -4.44 3.80
C MET A 160 9.54 -4.15 3.07
N GLU A 161 10.64 -4.00 3.81
CA GLU A 161 11.97 -3.81 3.25
C GLU A 161 12.45 -5.07 2.50
N ASP A 162 12.18 -6.26 3.04
CA ASP A 162 12.46 -7.52 2.34
C ASP A 162 11.67 -7.62 1.04
N PHE A 163 10.40 -7.20 1.06
CA PHE A 163 9.56 -7.14 -0.13
C PHE A 163 10.11 -6.17 -1.18
N TYR A 164 10.56 -4.99 -0.75
CA TYR A 164 11.22 -4.03 -1.65
C TYR A 164 12.46 -4.66 -2.31
N HIS A 165 13.34 -5.29 -1.55
CA HIS A 165 14.55 -5.94 -2.07
C HIS A 165 14.26 -7.14 -2.97
N ALA A 166 13.15 -7.83 -2.76
CA ALA A 166 12.67 -8.91 -3.64
C ALA A 166 12.06 -8.41 -4.97
N GLY A 167 12.07 -7.10 -5.20
CA GLY A 167 11.54 -6.47 -6.42
C GLY A 167 10.16 -5.81 -6.27
N GLY A 168 9.61 -5.78 -5.05
CA GLY A 168 8.44 -4.99 -4.67
C GLY A 168 7.21 -5.23 -5.54
N MET A 169 6.47 -4.16 -5.76
CA MET A 169 5.23 -4.21 -6.55
C MET A 169 5.45 -4.66 -7.99
N LYS A 170 6.56 -4.29 -8.62
CA LYS A 170 6.82 -4.70 -10.01
C LYS A 170 6.96 -6.21 -10.14
N ALA A 171 7.69 -6.86 -9.23
CA ALA A 171 7.80 -8.32 -9.21
C ALA A 171 6.43 -8.97 -8.97
N LEU A 172 5.67 -8.50 -7.99
CA LEU A 172 4.34 -9.00 -7.69
C LEU A 172 3.38 -8.87 -8.89
N LEU A 173 3.36 -7.72 -9.54
CA LEU A 173 2.49 -7.47 -10.69
C LEU A 173 2.85 -8.33 -11.90
N LYS A 174 4.14 -8.69 -12.08
CA LYS A 174 4.56 -9.66 -13.10
C LYS A 174 3.95 -11.04 -12.87
N GLU A 175 4.01 -11.54 -11.65
CA GLU A 175 3.42 -12.83 -11.28
C GLU A 175 1.88 -12.81 -11.41
N LEU A 176 1.25 -11.69 -11.07
CA LEU A 176 -0.20 -11.50 -11.20
C LEU A 176 -0.68 -11.21 -12.62
N LYS A 177 0.20 -11.05 -13.60
CA LYS A 177 -0.14 -10.68 -14.99
C LYS A 177 -1.34 -11.45 -15.56
N PRO A 178 -1.48 -12.78 -15.38
CA PRO A 178 -2.62 -13.53 -15.91
C PRO A 178 -3.97 -13.17 -15.30
N LEU A 179 -3.98 -12.59 -14.10
CA LEU A 179 -5.20 -12.24 -13.35
C LEU A 179 -5.58 -10.76 -13.50
N LEU A 180 -4.67 -9.92 -13.99
CA LEU A 180 -4.85 -8.47 -14.04
C LEU A 180 -5.52 -7.99 -15.34
N LYS A 181 -6.23 -6.87 -15.25
CA LYS A 181 -6.76 -6.11 -16.39
C LYS A 181 -5.67 -5.15 -16.89
N LEU A 182 -4.92 -5.56 -17.89
CA LEU A 182 -3.69 -4.89 -18.35
C LEU A 182 -3.93 -3.56 -19.11
N GLY A 183 -5.16 -3.28 -19.54
CA GLY A 183 -5.53 -2.04 -20.21
C GLY A 183 -5.66 -0.81 -19.33
N THR A 184 -5.51 -0.96 -18.01
CA THR A 184 -5.49 0.18 -17.08
C THR A 184 -4.21 1.00 -17.24
N SER A 185 -4.24 2.29 -16.91
CA SER A 185 -3.07 3.18 -17.03
C SER A 185 -2.77 3.88 -15.71
N ASN A 186 -1.54 4.36 -15.56
CA ASN A 186 -1.10 5.15 -14.41
C ASN A 186 -1.16 6.67 -14.70
N ILE A 187 -0.77 7.48 -13.71
CA ILE A 187 -0.70 8.96 -13.80
C ILE A 187 0.30 9.46 -14.86
N GLU A 188 1.27 8.64 -15.26
CA GLU A 188 2.22 8.95 -16.34
C GLU A 188 1.62 8.67 -17.73
N GLY A 189 0.43 8.08 -17.82
CA GLY A 189 -0.20 7.65 -19.07
C GLY A 189 0.30 6.30 -19.59
N LYS A 190 1.14 5.59 -18.82
CA LYS A 190 1.65 4.25 -19.20
C LYS A 190 0.61 3.19 -18.88
N SER A 191 0.40 2.23 -19.79
CA SER A 191 -0.49 1.10 -19.51
C SER A 191 0.14 0.13 -18.51
N LEU A 192 -0.68 -0.62 -17.78
CA LEU A 192 -0.19 -1.64 -16.86
C LEU A 192 0.62 -2.71 -17.60
N SER A 193 0.24 -3.06 -18.82
CA SER A 193 1.02 -3.98 -19.67
C SER A 193 2.44 -3.47 -19.96
N THR A 194 2.61 -2.17 -20.18
CA THR A 194 3.91 -1.55 -20.40
C THR A 194 4.77 -1.50 -19.13
N ILE A 195 4.12 -1.36 -17.97
CA ILE A 195 4.79 -1.30 -16.66
C ILE A 195 5.33 -2.66 -16.24
N ILE A 196 4.61 -3.73 -16.55
CA ILE A 196 4.93 -5.11 -16.13
C ILE A 196 6.00 -5.76 -17.04
N ASN A 197 6.07 -5.38 -18.29
CA ASN A 197 7.08 -5.91 -19.22
C ASN A 197 8.44 -5.23 -18.99
#